data_030344d2b5d6a50e6f6a5b08ac55bde7
#
_entry.id   030344d2b5d6a50e6f6a5b08ac55bde7
#
_cell.length_a   1.000
_cell.length_b   1.000
_cell.length_c   1.000
_cell.angle_alpha   90.00
_cell.angle_beta   90.00
_cell.angle_gamma   90.00
#
_symmetry.space_group_name_H-M   'P 1'
#
loop_
_entity.id
_entity.type
_entity.pdbx_description
1 polymer ?
#
loop_
_entity_poly.entity_id
_entity_poly.type
_entity_poly.pdbx_seq_one_letter_code
_entity_poly.pdbx_strand_id
1 'polypeptide(L)'
;MSETAGNRIGIEVSRTAITSAVIDGAGSIVDTRSVAISEDIDVAEQLAAKATGLQKEFAPVASLGLAVPGLVDRSTGRVAFSANVPSHSETDLISELKRATGLDAIFENDANAAAFGEYHLGAGRGSNDIFYATLGDGVGGALIFGGKIWRGISGFAGEFGYLTINSEGTRLEDVASSANIIRRTRSRFVQDSTSSLNKLSEEEIGLPEIIQAAANEDDFAQLMLERTGTYVGTGIASVINLLNVERIVIGGEIMEAKHLVLNAIVARARELSFHPAFDSTRIVEGELGTAAAALGAALLSSNSTD
;
A
#
# COMPACT_ATOMS: atom_id res chain seq x y z
N MET A 1 0.36 -29.30 17.98
CA MET A 1 1.30 -28.23 18.40
C MET A 1 0.40 -27.10 18.86
N SER A 2 0.55 -26.65 20.10
CA SER A 2 -0.28 -25.61 20.73
C SER A 2 -0.08 -24.30 19.96
N GLU A 3 -1.11 -23.86 19.24
CA GLU A 3 -1.19 -22.49 18.72
C GLU A 3 -0.99 -21.53 19.90
N THR A 4 -0.09 -20.59 19.73
CA THR A 4 0.17 -19.54 20.70
C THR A 4 -1.11 -18.73 20.89
N ALA A 5 -1.78 -18.91 22.03
CA ALA A 5 -3.06 -18.29 22.36
C ALA A 5 -2.89 -16.79 22.68
N GLY A 6 -2.27 -16.01 21.82
CA GLY A 6 -2.06 -14.58 22.00
C GLY A 6 -2.38 -13.76 20.75
N ASN A 7 -2.68 -12.48 20.97
CA ASN A 7 -2.90 -11.53 19.90
C ASN A 7 -1.61 -11.26 19.12
N ARG A 8 -1.74 -10.89 17.87
CA ARG A 8 -0.65 -10.48 16.97
C ARG A 8 -0.84 -9.02 16.63
N ILE A 9 0.19 -8.23 16.82
CA ILE A 9 0.18 -6.80 16.51
C ILE A 9 0.95 -6.58 15.21
N GLY A 10 0.35 -5.84 14.28
CA GLY A 10 1.04 -5.31 13.11
C GLY A 10 1.02 -3.79 13.14
N ILE A 11 2.12 -3.18 12.77
CA ILE A 11 2.24 -1.74 12.67
C ILE A 11 2.82 -1.40 11.30
N GLU A 12 2.25 -0.40 10.65
CA GLU A 12 2.79 0.26 9.48
C GLU A 12 3.22 1.67 9.85
N VAL A 13 4.40 2.06 9.42
CA VAL A 13 4.88 3.44 9.53
C VAL A 13 5.00 4.01 8.12
N SER A 14 4.04 4.83 7.71
CA SER A 14 4.07 5.58 6.46
C SER A 14 4.80 6.92 6.63
N ARG A 15 4.77 7.77 5.62
CA ARG A 15 5.33 9.13 5.71
C ARG A 15 4.56 10.04 6.68
N THR A 16 3.25 9.83 6.82
CA THR A 16 2.34 10.76 7.52
C THR A 16 1.61 10.13 8.70
N ALA A 17 1.61 8.80 8.81
CA ALA A 17 0.83 8.10 9.81
C ALA A 17 1.49 6.81 10.32
N ILE A 18 1.14 6.43 11.54
CA ILE A 18 1.38 5.12 12.11
C ILE A 18 0.02 4.41 12.16
N THR A 19 -0.13 3.36 11.35
CA THR A 19 -1.32 2.51 11.32
C THR A 19 -1.02 1.22 12.07
N SER A 20 -1.93 0.80 12.93
CA SER A 20 -1.80 -0.43 13.71
C SER A 20 -3.00 -1.34 13.53
N ALA A 21 -2.76 -2.64 13.60
CA ALA A 21 -3.78 -3.67 13.56
C ALA A 21 -3.50 -4.72 14.62
N VAL A 22 -4.55 -5.29 15.17
CA VAL A 22 -4.50 -6.41 16.11
C VAL A 22 -5.34 -7.55 15.57
N ILE A 23 -4.75 -8.73 15.51
CA ILE A 23 -5.41 -9.98 15.06
C ILE A 23 -5.35 -10.97 16.20
N ASP A 24 -6.45 -11.63 16.53
CA ASP A 24 -6.48 -12.68 17.56
C ASP A 24 -5.81 -13.97 17.11
N GLY A 25 -5.70 -14.95 18.01
CA GLY A 25 -5.12 -16.26 17.74
C GLY A 25 -5.89 -17.05 16.66
N ALA A 26 -7.17 -16.74 16.43
CA ALA A 26 -8.00 -17.37 15.40
C ALA A 26 -7.88 -16.69 14.02
N GLY A 27 -7.18 -15.55 13.94
CA GLY A 27 -7.00 -14.78 12.70
C GLY A 27 -8.07 -13.72 12.46
N SER A 28 -8.92 -13.43 13.45
CA SER A 28 -9.94 -12.39 13.34
C SER A 28 -9.36 -11.02 13.65
N ILE A 29 -9.78 -10.00 12.90
CA ILE A 29 -9.39 -8.61 13.16
C ILE A 29 -10.08 -8.14 14.44
N VAL A 30 -9.29 -7.74 15.44
CA VAL A 30 -9.77 -7.24 16.73
C VAL A 30 -9.83 -5.73 16.74
N ASP A 31 -8.82 -5.07 16.18
CA ASP A 31 -8.70 -3.62 16.18
C ASP A 31 -7.87 -3.11 15.00
N THR A 32 -8.21 -1.92 14.51
CA THR A 32 -7.39 -1.18 13.55
C THR A 32 -7.46 0.31 13.87
N ARG A 33 -6.30 0.98 13.92
CA ARG A 33 -6.20 2.42 14.25
C ARG A 33 -5.10 3.08 13.45
N SER A 34 -5.34 4.31 13.00
CA SER A 34 -4.32 5.15 12.38
C SER A 34 -4.19 6.45 13.17
N VAL A 35 -2.96 6.92 13.36
CA VAL A 35 -2.65 8.19 14.00
C VAL A 35 -1.62 8.93 13.14
N ALA A 36 -1.79 10.24 13.01
CA ALA A 36 -0.81 11.06 12.31
C ALA A 36 0.54 11.06 13.06
N ILE A 37 1.63 11.08 12.30
CA ILE A 37 2.98 11.26 12.86
C ILE A 37 3.14 12.72 13.29
N SER A 38 3.61 12.92 14.53
CA SER A 38 3.99 14.25 15.01
C SER A 38 5.40 14.61 14.50
N GLU A 39 5.56 15.79 13.95
CA GLU A 39 6.87 16.28 13.49
C GLU A 39 7.81 16.64 14.65
N ASP A 40 7.26 16.87 15.85
CA ASP A 40 8.02 17.28 17.04
C ASP A 40 8.65 16.09 17.79
N ILE A 41 8.29 14.86 17.47
CA ILE A 41 8.71 13.65 18.18
C ILE A 41 9.35 12.68 17.20
N ASP A 42 10.47 12.09 17.59
CA ASP A 42 11.15 11.08 16.77
C ASP A 42 10.20 9.90 16.44
N VAL A 43 10.23 9.45 15.20
CA VAL A 43 9.30 8.40 14.71
C VAL A 43 9.49 7.08 15.44
N ALA A 44 10.72 6.74 15.83
CA ALA A 44 10.98 5.50 16.59
C ALA A 44 10.41 5.59 18.01
N GLU A 45 10.43 6.78 18.63
CA GLU A 45 9.80 7.00 19.93
C GLU A 45 8.28 6.86 19.83
N GLN A 46 7.65 7.45 18.81
CA GLN A 46 6.22 7.31 18.57
C GLN A 46 5.82 5.86 18.31
N LEU A 47 6.61 5.15 17.50
CA LEU A 47 6.42 3.73 17.20
C LEU A 47 6.53 2.87 18.47
N ALA A 48 7.56 3.08 19.30
CA ALA A 48 7.77 2.36 20.53
C ALA A 48 6.63 2.59 21.55
N ALA A 49 6.18 3.85 21.68
CA ALA A 49 5.04 4.20 22.53
C ALA A 49 3.75 3.52 22.06
N LYS A 50 3.49 3.54 20.74
CA LYS A 50 2.32 2.89 20.14
C LYS A 50 2.35 1.37 20.39
N ALA A 51 3.46 0.70 20.09
CA ALA A 51 3.62 -0.73 20.29
C ALA A 51 3.42 -1.15 21.74
N THR A 52 4.03 -0.41 22.68
CA THR A 52 3.90 -0.67 24.13
C THR A 52 2.46 -0.46 24.60
N GLY A 53 1.76 0.57 24.09
CA GLY A 53 0.36 0.83 24.40
C GLY A 53 -0.53 -0.32 23.95
N LEU A 54 -0.38 -0.78 22.71
CA LEU A 54 -1.13 -1.91 22.16
C LEU A 54 -0.83 -3.20 22.90
N GLN A 55 0.44 -3.46 23.25
CA GLN A 55 0.83 -4.65 24.01
C GLN A 55 0.16 -4.72 25.39
N LYS A 56 -0.02 -3.57 26.05
CA LYS A 56 -0.74 -3.50 27.34
C LYS A 56 -2.24 -3.68 27.18
N GLU A 57 -2.82 -3.06 26.18
CA GLU A 57 -4.27 -3.06 25.93
C GLU A 57 -4.77 -4.44 25.46
N PHE A 58 -3.99 -5.11 24.62
CA PHE A 58 -4.38 -6.37 23.98
C PHE A 58 -3.60 -7.60 24.49
N ALA A 59 -3.12 -7.57 25.72
CA ALA A 59 -2.41 -8.71 26.31
C ALA A 59 -3.31 -9.96 26.43
N PRO A 60 -2.78 -11.18 26.23
CA PRO A 60 -1.39 -11.49 25.90
C PRO A 60 -1.08 -11.29 24.41
N VAL A 61 0.10 -10.74 24.10
CA VAL A 61 0.60 -10.55 22.74
C VAL A 61 1.66 -11.60 22.43
N ALA A 62 1.46 -12.34 21.34
CA ALA A 62 2.36 -13.43 20.94
C ALA A 62 3.47 -12.95 20.01
N SER A 63 3.21 -11.97 19.12
CA SER A 63 4.16 -11.52 18.12
C SER A 63 3.86 -10.11 17.62
N LEU A 64 4.89 -9.49 17.03
CA LEU A 64 4.86 -8.14 16.49
C LEU A 64 5.41 -8.13 15.04
N GLY A 65 4.75 -7.42 14.15
CA GLY A 65 5.21 -7.17 12.78
C GLY A 65 5.28 -5.68 12.49
N LEU A 66 6.29 -5.26 11.72
CA LEU A 66 6.48 -3.90 11.27
C LEU A 66 6.54 -3.85 9.74
N ALA A 67 5.69 -3.05 9.13
CA ALA A 67 5.71 -2.71 7.71
C ALA A 67 6.19 -1.27 7.52
N VAL A 68 7.09 -1.06 6.55
CA VAL A 68 7.63 0.28 6.24
C VAL A 68 7.78 0.45 4.73
N PRO A 69 7.66 1.69 4.23
CA PRO A 69 7.98 2.00 2.84
C PRO A 69 9.50 1.87 2.59
N GLY A 70 9.84 1.33 1.42
CA GLY A 70 11.22 1.21 0.95
C GLY A 70 11.74 -0.22 0.93
N LEU A 71 13.02 -0.34 0.59
CA LEU A 71 13.70 -1.62 0.44
C LEU A 71 14.14 -2.15 1.80
N VAL A 72 13.57 -3.28 2.21
CA VAL A 72 13.88 -3.91 3.50
C VAL A 72 14.95 -4.99 3.31
N ASP A 73 16.07 -4.83 3.98
CA ASP A 73 17.06 -5.91 4.15
C ASP A 73 16.68 -6.76 5.35
N ARG A 74 16.03 -7.88 5.11
CA ARG A 74 15.59 -8.82 6.16
C ARG A 74 16.75 -9.47 6.93
N SER A 75 17.93 -9.54 6.31
CA SER A 75 19.11 -10.15 6.97
C SER A 75 19.68 -9.25 8.06
N THR A 76 19.59 -7.95 7.89
CA THR A 76 20.06 -6.94 8.84
C THR A 76 18.94 -6.33 9.69
N GLY A 77 17.66 -6.53 9.30
CA GLY A 77 16.51 -5.91 9.95
C GLY A 77 16.43 -4.39 9.73
N ARG A 78 16.98 -3.90 8.62
CA ARG A 78 17.06 -2.46 8.31
C ARG A 78 16.41 -2.11 6.99
N VAL A 79 15.98 -0.86 6.88
CA VAL A 79 15.63 -0.26 5.61
C VAL A 79 16.91 0.05 4.85
N ALA A 80 17.17 -0.67 3.77
CA ALA A 80 18.37 -0.46 2.95
C ALA A 80 18.26 0.85 2.14
N PHE A 81 17.05 1.21 1.72
CA PHE A 81 16.77 2.44 1.00
C PHE A 81 15.28 2.77 1.07
N SER A 82 14.95 4.03 1.33
CA SER A 82 13.58 4.55 1.23
C SER A 82 13.59 5.90 0.51
N ALA A 83 12.97 5.95 -0.66
CA ALA A 83 12.86 7.18 -1.44
C ALA A 83 11.89 8.18 -0.78
N ASN A 84 10.80 7.66 -0.20
CA ASN A 84 9.72 8.48 0.34
C ASN A 84 9.94 8.87 1.81
N VAL A 85 10.71 8.08 2.56
CA VAL A 85 11.04 8.35 3.98
C VAL A 85 12.51 8.02 4.24
N PRO A 86 13.46 8.88 3.82
CA PRO A 86 14.89 8.60 3.95
C PRO A 86 15.34 8.37 5.41
N SER A 87 14.71 9.03 6.37
CA SER A 87 15.01 8.88 7.81
C SER A 87 14.82 7.44 8.33
N HIS A 88 13.99 6.62 7.69
CA HIS A 88 13.81 5.22 8.08
C HIS A 88 15.06 4.38 7.84
N SER A 89 15.94 4.75 6.90
CA SER A 89 17.22 4.06 6.67
C SER A 89 18.29 4.40 7.71
N GLU A 90 18.11 5.47 8.47
CA GLU A 90 19.06 5.94 9.47
C GLU A 90 18.75 5.39 10.86
N THR A 91 17.49 4.95 11.11
CA THR A 91 17.02 4.51 12.42
C THR A 91 16.85 2.99 12.46
N ASP A 92 17.34 2.36 13.52
CA ASP A 92 17.13 0.93 13.78
C ASP A 92 15.79 0.69 14.49
N LEU A 93 14.70 0.78 13.72
CA LEU A 93 13.33 0.67 14.22
C LEU A 93 13.06 -0.68 14.92
N ILE A 94 13.69 -1.75 14.46
CA ILE A 94 13.52 -3.09 15.04
C ILE A 94 14.13 -3.18 16.44
N SER A 95 15.35 -2.68 16.60
CA SER A 95 16.00 -2.67 17.93
C SER A 95 15.24 -1.80 18.93
N GLU A 96 14.69 -0.65 18.48
CA GLU A 96 13.86 0.20 19.32
C GLU A 96 12.56 -0.50 19.75
N LEU A 97 11.86 -1.17 18.83
CA LEU A 97 10.67 -1.97 19.15
C LEU A 97 10.99 -3.09 20.14
N LYS A 98 12.07 -3.84 19.92
CA LYS A 98 12.49 -4.92 20.83
C LYS A 98 12.82 -4.37 22.21
N ARG A 99 13.52 -3.24 22.29
CA ARG A 99 13.85 -2.59 23.56
C ARG A 99 12.59 -2.16 24.33
N ALA A 100 11.58 -1.63 23.62
CA ALA A 100 10.36 -1.11 24.23
C ALA A 100 9.38 -2.21 24.64
N THR A 101 9.24 -3.28 23.84
CA THR A 101 8.21 -4.31 24.02
C THR A 101 8.74 -5.65 24.57
N GLY A 102 10.05 -5.90 24.44
CA GLY A 102 10.65 -7.21 24.71
C GLY A 102 10.35 -8.28 23.65
N LEU A 103 9.56 -7.97 22.62
CA LEU A 103 9.22 -8.88 21.53
C LEU A 103 10.16 -8.71 20.34
N ASP A 104 10.46 -9.83 19.68
CA ASP A 104 11.07 -9.79 18.35
C ASP A 104 10.01 -9.39 17.31
N ALA A 105 10.36 -8.44 16.44
CA ALA A 105 9.47 -7.99 15.37
C ALA A 105 9.91 -8.54 14.02
N ILE A 106 8.96 -9.02 13.22
CA ILE A 106 9.17 -9.28 11.79
C ILE A 106 9.13 -7.96 11.05
N PHE A 107 10.04 -7.79 10.10
CA PHE A 107 10.20 -6.57 9.32
C PHE A 107 9.92 -6.84 7.85
N GLU A 108 9.03 -6.06 7.24
CA GLU A 108 8.65 -6.24 5.83
C GLU A 108 8.42 -4.90 5.13
N ASN A 109 8.51 -4.90 3.79
CA ASN A 109 8.06 -3.79 2.97
C ASN A 109 6.53 -3.63 3.05
N ASP A 110 6.04 -2.40 3.02
CA ASP A 110 4.62 -2.04 3.14
C ASP A 110 3.73 -2.66 2.07
N ALA A 111 4.14 -2.61 0.79
CA ALA A 111 3.38 -3.22 -0.31
C ALA A 111 3.33 -4.75 -0.20
N ASN A 112 4.44 -5.39 0.19
CA ASN A 112 4.49 -6.82 0.46
C ASN A 112 3.57 -7.22 1.61
N ALA A 113 3.62 -6.45 2.70
CA ALA A 113 2.74 -6.68 3.85
C ALA A 113 1.26 -6.47 3.46
N ALA A 114 0.92 -5.40 2.75
CA ALA A 114 -0.44 -5.14 2.28
C ALA A 114 -0.95 -6.26 1.37
N ALA A 115 -0.13 -6.73 0.42
CA ALA A 115 -0.46 -7.87 -0.43
C ALA A 115 -0.77 -9.13 0.39
N PHE A 116 0.03 -9.39 1.42
CA PHE A 116 -0.16 -10.54 2.29
C PHE A 116 -1.43 -10.42 3.13
N GLY A 117 -1.75 -9.20 3.59
CA GLY A 117 -3.02 -8.89 4.25
C GLY A 117 -4.22 -9.15 3.33
N GLU A 118 -4.21 -8.57 2.14
CA GLU A 118 -5.28 -8.76 1.15
C GLU A 118 -5.41 -10.21 0.69
N TYR A 119 -4.32 -10.95 0.58
CA TYR A 119 -4.33 -12.37 0.22
C TYR A 119 -5.05 -13.22 1.27
N HIS A 120 -4.83 -12.95 2.55
CA HIS A 120 -5.39 -13.77 3.64
C HIS A 120 -6.74 -13.28 4.16
N LEU A 121 -6.96 -11.96 4.23
CA LEU A 121 -8.11 -11.35 4.89
C LEU A 121 -9.02 -10.55 3.95
N GLY A 122 -8.51 -10.13 2.79
CA GLY A 122 -9.19 -9.21 1.89
C GLY A 122 -9.53 -9.79 0.52
N ALA A 123 -9.44 -8.93 -0.49
CA ALA A 123 -9.86 -9.21 -1.88
C ALA A 123 -9.05 -10.31 -2.58
N GLY A 124 -7.88 -10.68 -2.06
CA GLY A 124 -7.03 -11.77 -2.59
C GLY A 124 -7.44 -13.17 -2.15
N ARG A 125 -8.38 -13.30 -1.20
CA ARG A 125 -8.76 -14.62 -0.63
C ARG A 125 -9.24 -15.60 -1.68
N GLY A 126 -8.78 -16.85 -1.54
CA GLY A 126 -9.17 -17.96 -2.41
C GLY A 126 -8.45 -17.99 -3.75
N SER A 127 -7.55 -17.06 -4.04
CA SER A 127 -6.65 -17.11 -5.19
C SER A 127 -5.34 -17.80 -4.82
N ASN A 128 -4.69 -18.42 -5.82
CA ASN A 128 -3.36 -19.03 -5.62
C ASN A 128 -2.24 -18.02 -5.88
N ASP A 129 -2.40 -17.24 -6.94
CA ASP A 129 -1.40 -16.25 -7.37
C ASP A 129 -2.06 -14.89 -7.53
N ILE A 130 -1.50 -13.88 -6.87
CA ILE A 130 -1.98 -12.50 -6.97
C ILE A 130 -0.83 -11.53 -7.26
N PHE A 131 -1.18 -10.45 -7.94
CA PHE A 131 -0.42 -9.22 -7.95
C PHE A 131 -1.18 -8.16 -7.15
N TYR A 132 -0.50 -7.47 -6.26
CA TYR A 132 -1.04 -6.33 -5.52
C TYR A 132 -0.37 -5.04 -6.02
N ALA A 133 -1.16 -4.01 -6.26
CA ALA A 133 -0.66 -2.67 -6.52
C ALA A 133 -1.19 -1.72 -5.45
N THR A 134 -0.32 -0.91 -4.85
CA THR A 134 -0.70 0.19 -3.96
C THR A 134 -0.53 1.53 -4.67
N LEU A 135 -1.56 2.37 -4.61
CA LEU A 135 -1.61 3.68 -5.22
C LEU A 135 -1.79 4.74 -4.15
N GLY A 136 -0.75 5.53 -3.90
CA GLY A 136 -0.74 6.55 -2.84
C GLY A 136 0.41 7.54 -3.02
N ASP A 137 1.08 7.91 -1.92
CA ASP A 137 2.28 8.77 -1.94
C ASP A 137 3.33 8.28 -2.95
N GLY A 138 3.51 6.96 -3.03
CA GLY A 138 4.23 6.25 -4.09
C GLY A 138 3.31 5.28 -4.83
N VAL A 139 3.88 4.60 -5.82
CA VAL A 139 3.24 3.49 -6.53
C VAL A 139 4.06 2.23 -6.28
N GLY A 140 3.53 1.32 -5.49
CA GLY A 140 4.19 0.07 -5.16
C GLY A 140 3.49 -1.14 -5.76
N GLY A 141 4.16 -2.29 -5.68
CA GLY A 141 3.59 -3.57 -6.07
C GLY A 141 4.17 -4.72 -5.28
N ALA A 142 3.44 -5.81 -5.23
CA ALA A 142 3.89 -7.04 -4.60
C ALA A 142 3.32 -8.27 -5.30
N LEU A 143 4.03 -9.36 -5.21
CA LEU A 143 3.71 -10.62 -5.86
C LEU A 143 3.52 -11.71 -4.81
N ILE A 144 2.42 -12.46 -4.89
CA ILE A 144 2.24 -13.67 -4.11
C ILE A 144 2.05 -14.82 -5.10
N PHE A 145 2.90 -15.83 -5.02
CA PHE A 145 2.82 -17.05 -5.79
C PHE A 145 2.73 -18.25 -4.85
N GLY A 146 1.71 -19.08 -5.05
CA GLY A 146 1.46 -20.23 -4.20
C GLY A 146 1.33 -19.88 -2.72
N GLY A 147 0.76 -18.73 -2.40
CA GLY A 147 0.57 -18.24 -1.03
C GLY A 147 1.81 -17.63 -0.38
N LYS A 148 2.91 -17.44 -1.12
CA LYS A 148 4.16 -16.88 -0.60
C LYS A 148 4.52 -15.58 -1.30
N ILE A 149 4.99 -14.59 -0.55
CA ILE A 149 5.53 -13.34 -1.11
C ILE A 149 6.76 -13.67 -1.95
N TRP A 150 6.72 -13.33 -3.23
CA TRP A 150 7.86 -13.49 -4.13
C TRP A 150 8.69 -12.20 -4.16
N ARG A 151 9.85 -12.26 -3.53
CA ARG A 151 10.72 -11.08 -3.33
C ARG A 151 11.82 -10.94 -4.38
N GLY A 152 11.96 -11.91 -5.30
CA GLY A 152 13.10 -11.96 -6.22
C GLY A 152 14.41 -12.27 -5.52
N ILE A 153 15.52 -12.19 -6.28
CA ILE A 153 16.85 -12.57 -5.77
C ILE A 153 17.41 -11.60 -4.72
N SER A 154 17.07 -10.32 -4.82
CA SER A 154 17.60 -9.24 -3.98
C SER A 154 16.57 -8.68 -2.97
N GLY A 155 15.36 -9.21 -2.96
CA GLY A 155 14.28 -8.69 -2.11
C GLY A 155 13.46 -7.55 -2.74
N PHE A 156 13.72 -7.17 -4.00
CA PHE A 156 13.19 -5.97 -4.64
C PHE A 156 12.22 -6.27 -5.79
N ALA A 157 11.62 -7.45 -5.82
CA ALA A 157 10.57 -7.72 -6.79
C ALA A 157 9.31 -6.91 -6.44
N GLY A 158 8.59 -6.48 -7.47
CA GLY A 158 7.35 -5.72 -7.27
C GLY A 158 7.50 -4.21 -7.44
N GLU A 159 8.63 -3.69 -7.92
CA GLU A 159 8.86 -2.27 -8.21
C GLU A 159 7.97 -1.75 -9.34
N PHE A 160 6.64 -1.82 -9.12
CA PHE A 160 5.62 -1.50 -10.10
C PHE A 160 5.64 -0.03 -10.53
N GLY A 161 5.94 0.88 -9.60
CA GLY A 161 6.06 2.30 -9.87
C GLY A 161 7.20 2.66 -10.83
N TYR A 162 8.23 1.82 -10.90
CA TYR A 162 9.37 1.97 -11.81
C TYR A 162 9.11 1.45 -13.23
N LEU A 163 7.98 0.81 -13.49
CA LEU A 163 7.63 0.42 -14.86
C LEU A 163 7.56 1.65 -15.77
N THR A 164 8.29 1.58 -16.88
CA THR A 164 8.21 2.59 -17.95
C THR A 164 6.93 2.38 -18.76
N ILE A 165 6.11 3.42 -18.89
CA ILE A 165 4.79 3.34 -19.53
C ILE A 165 4.74 3.93 -20.94
N ASN A 166 5.85 4.49 -21.41
CA ASN A 166 5.96 5.05 -22.78
C ASN A 166 7.42 5.03 -23.27
N SER A 167 7.62 5.41 -24.55
CA SER A 167 8.92 5.46 -25.21
C SER A 167 9.85 6.56 -24.65
N GLU A 168 9.31 7.56 -23.99
CA GLU A 168 10.05 8.70 -23.42
C GLU A 168 10.67 8.37 -22.06
N GLY A 169 10.43 7.16 -21.53
CA GLY A 169 10.99 6.71 -20.26
C GLY A 169 10.22 7.19 -19.02
N THR A 170 8.99 7.66 -19.19
CA THR A 170 8.14 8.06 -18.05
C THR A 170 7.83 6.84 -17.19
N ARG A 171 8.14 6.90 -15.90
CA ARG A 171 7.78 5.86 -14.93
C ARG A 171 6.32 6.00 -14.54
N LEU A 172 5.71 4.89 -14.16
CA LEU A 172 4.33 4.89 -13.69
C LEU A 172 4.13 5.81 -12.47
N GLU A 173 5.05 5.79 -11.52
CA GLU A 173 4.99 6.64 -10.33
C GLU A 173 5.03 8.14 -10.67
N ASP A 174 5.78 8.54 -11.69
CA ASP A 174 5.90 9.94 -12.11
C ASP A 174 4.58 10.57 -12.58
N VAL A 175 3.55 9.74 -12.79
CA VAL A 175 2.23 10.18 -13.28
C VAL A 175 1.06 9.68 -12.45
N ALA A 176 1.25 8.65 -11.62
CA ALA A 176 0.16 7.98 -10.91
C ALA A 176 0.24 8.10 -9.37
N SER A 177 1.31 8.66 -8.79
CA SER A 177 1.36 8.94 -7.34
C SER A 177 0.49 10.14 -6.96
N SER A 178 0.07 10.21 -5.70
CA SER A 178 -0.77 11.28 -5.14
C SER A 178 -0.18 12.67 -5.40
N ALA A 179 1.09 12.87 -5.16
CA ALA A 179 1.80 14.13 -5.44
C ALA A 179 1.72 14.52 -6.93
N ASN A 180 1.83 13.54 -7.83
CA ASN A 180 1.75 13.80 -9.27
C ASN A 180 0.33 14.05 -9.75
N ILE A 181 -0.69 13.43 -9.15
CA ILE A 181 -2.10 13.76 -9.40
C ILE A 181 -2.37 15.20 -8.99
N ILE A 182 -1.99 15.58 -7.76
CA ILE A 182 -2.15 16.94 -7.24
C ILE A 182 -1.46 17.95 -8.15
N ARG A 183 -0.19 17.73 -8.48
CA ARG A 183 0.57 18.61 -9.37
C ARG A 183 -0.09 18.79 -10.73
N ARG A 184 -0.58 17.71 -11.36
CA ARG A 184 -1.27 17.77 -12.66
C ARG A 184 -2.61 18.51 -12.55
N THR A 185 -3.33 18.35 -11.45
CA THR A 185 -4.58 19.05 -11.18
C THR A 185 -4.32 20.55 -11.00
N ARG A 186 -3.42 20.92 -10.10
CA ARG A 186 -3.04 22.32 -9.83
C ARG A 186 -2.55 23.06 -11.07
N SER A 187 -1.81 22.40 -11.94
CA SER A 187 -1.31 23.03 -13.18
C SER A 187 -2.39 23.31 -14.24
N ARG A 188 -3.62 22.83 -14.07
CA ARG A 188 -4.66 22.88 -15.10
C ARG A 188 -6.04 23.31 -14.62
N PHE A 189 -6.34 23.30 -13.31
CA PHE A 189 -7.70 23.53 -12.81
C PHE A 189 -8.28 24.89 -13.25
N VAL A 190 -7.46 25.93 -13.36
CA VAL A 190 -7.89 27.26 -13.85
C VAL A 190 -8.28 27.28 -15.34
N GLN A 191 -7.93 26.24 -16.10
CA GLN A 191 -8.29 26.14 -17.51
C GLN A 191 -9.73 25.67 -17.71
N ASP A 192 -10.32 25.05 -16.69
CA ASP A 192 -11.72 24.66 -16.69
C ASP A 192 -12.50 25.55 -15.72
N SER A 193 -13.14 26.59 -16.27
CA SER A 193 -13.89 27.56 -15.47
C SER A 193 -15.14 26.99 -14.79
N THR A 194 -15.55 25.76 -15.16
CA THR A 194 -16.73 25.08 -14.59
C THR A 194 -16.36 24.23 -13.38
N SER A 195 -15.09 23.87 -13.20
CA SER A 195 -14.64 23.05 -12.09
C SER A 195 -14.88 23.72 -10.74
N SER A 196 -15.40 22.95 -9.80
CA SER A 196 -15.61 23.38 -8.41
C SER A 196 -14.30 23.66 -7.67
N LEU A 197 -13.17 23.12 -8.15
CA LEU A 197 -11.83 23.36 -7.62
C LEU A 197 -11.39 24.82 -7.78
N ASN A 198 -11.98 25.60 -8.69
CA ASN A 198 -11.72 27.05 -8.81
C ASN A 198 -12.18 27.86 -7.59
N LYS A 199 -12.91 27.27 -6.65
CA LYS A 199 -13.28 27.90 -5.37
C LYS A 199 -12.19 27.82 -4.31
N LEU A 200 -11.16 27.01 -4.57
CA LEU A 200 -10.02 26.78 -3.69
C LEU A 200 -8.79 27.53 -4.20
N SER A 201 -7.88 27.89 -3.32
CA SER A 201 -6.53 28.29 -3.70
C SER A 201 -5.73 27.06 -4.19
N GLU A 202 -4.66 27.28 -4.94
CA GLU A 202 -3.83 26.19 -5.48
C GLU A 202 -3.29 25.30 -4.34
N GLU A 203 -2.91 25.90 -3.21
CA GLU A 203 -2.35 25.21 -2.04
C GLU A 203 -3.39 24.31 -1.34
N GLU A 204 -4.66 24.70 -1.37
CA GLU A 204 -5.76 23.92 -0.78
C GLU A 204 -6.16 22.70 -1.60
N ILE A 205 -5.75 22.62 -2.86
CA ILE A 205 -6.07 21.47 -3.71
C ILE A 205 -5.15 20.30 -3.36
N GLY A 206 -5.63 19.37 -2.55
CA GLY A 206 -5.00 18.10 -2.23
C GLY A 206 -5.73 16.92 -2.87
N LEU A 207 -5.28 15.70 -2.60
CA LEU A 207 -5.95 14.49 -3.09
C LEU A 207 -7.40 14.35 -2.55
N PRO A 208 -7.68 14.62 -1.25
CA PRO A 208 -9.04 14.57 -0.74
C PRO A 208 -10.00 15.53 -1.45
N GLU A 209 -9.57 16.76 -1.74
CA GLU A 209 -10.38 17.76 -2.45
C GLU A 209 -10.67 17.34 -3.88
N ILE A 210 -9.68 16.73 -4.57
CA ILE A 210 -9.87 16.20 -5.93
C ILE A 210 -10.88 15.05 -5.91
N ILE A 211 -10.76 14.10 -4.99
CA ILE A 211 -11.68 12.98 -4.85
C ILE A 211 -13.08 13.48 -4.50
N GLN A 212 -13.19 14.42 -3.58
CA GLN A 212 -14.48 15.00 -3.19
C GLN A 212 -15.15 15.76 -4.33
N ALA A 213 -14.38 16.54 -5.12
CA ALA A 213 -14.89 17.22 -6.29
C ALA A 213 -15.41 16.21 -7.34
N ALA A 214 -14.62 15.16 -7.61
CA ALA A 214 -15.02 14.10 -8.54
C ALA A 214 -16.27 13.35 -8.09
N ALA A 215 -16.41 13.08 -6.78
CA ALA A 215 -17.60 12.47 -6.19
C ALA A 215 -18.84 13.36 -6.32
N ASN A 216 -18.65 14.70 -6.42
CA ASN A 216 -19.69 15.70 -6.66
C ASN A 216 -19.86 16.02 -8.15
N GLU A 217 -19.51 15.09 -9.03
CA GLU A 217 -19.71 15.19 -10.50
C GLU A 217 -18.93 16.34 -11.18
N ASP A 218 -17.76 16.73 -10.62
CA ASP A 218 -16.84 17.65 -11.26
C ASP A 218 -16.09 16.94 -12.40
N ASP A 219 -16.44 17.25 -13.64
CA ASP A 219 -15.90 16.59 -14.84
C ASP A 219 -14.37 16.69 -14.93
N PHE A 220 -13.79 17.82 -14.53
CA PHE A 220 -12.35 17.99 -14.55
C PHE A 220 -11.65 17.10 -13.52
N ALA A 221 -12.18 17.05 -12.29
CA ALA A 221 -11.63 16.20 -11.24
C ALA A 221 -11.77 14.70 -11.60
N GLN A 222 -12.92 14.30 -12.17
CA GLN A 222 -13.12 12.95 -12.70
C GLN A 222 -12.10 12.61 -13.78
N LEU A 223 -11.88 13.50 -14.75
CA LEU A 223 -10.89 13.33 -15.80
C LEU A 223 -9.47 13.13 -15.26
N MET A 224 -9.09 13.84 -14.16
CA MET A 224 -7.76 13.69 -13.56
C MET A 224 -7.58 12.30 -12.93
N LEU A 225 -8.61 11.77 -12.29
CA LEU A 225 -8.61 10.44 -11.69
C LEU A 225 -8.68 9.32 -12.74
N GLU A 226 -9.54 9.45 -13.77
CA GLU A 226 -9.61 8.50 -14.88
C GLU A 226 -8.30 8.41 -15.66
N ARG A 227 -7.62 9.52 -15.89
CA ARG A 227 -6.29 9.54 -16.50
C ARG A 227 -5.27 8.78 -15.65
N THR A 228 -5.36 8.93 -14.33
CA THR A 228 -4.51 8.15 -13.41
C THR A 228 -4.77 6.66 -13.57
N GLY A 229 -6.04 6.25 -13.57
CA GLY A 229 -6.43 4.87 -13.85
C GLY A 229 -5.91 4.36 -15.20
N THR A 230 -5.94 5.21 -16.25
CA THR A 230 -5.41 4.86 -17.57
C THR A 230 -3.90 4.58 -17.54
N TYR A 231 -3.11 5.39 -16.81
CA TYR A 231 -1.67 5.12 -16.65
C TYR A 231 -1.43 3.82 -15.90
N VAL A 232 -2.12 3.61 -14.77
CA VAL A 232 -2.02 2.37 -13.99
C VAL A 232 -2.43 1.16 -14.83
N GLY A 233 -3.51 1.26 -15.59
CA GLY A 233 -3.99 0.19 -16.49
C GLY A 233 -2.98 -0.21 -17.55
N THR A 234 -2.13 0.71 -18.02
CA THR A 234 -1.01 0.40 -18.93
C THR A 234 0.03 -0.49 -18.23
N GLY A 235 0.38 -0.18 -16.98
CA GLY A 235 1.27 -1.03 -16.17
C GLY A 235 0.64 -2.39 -15.85
N ILE A 236 -0.65 -2.41 -15.50
CA ILE A 236 -1.39 -3.65 -15.20
C ILE A 236 -1.45 -4.57 -16.43
N ALA A 237 -1.62 -4.02 -17.63
CA ALA A 237 -1.54 -4.82 -18.86
C ALA A 237 -0.19 -5.53 -19.02
N SER A 238 0.90 -4.89 -18.66
CA SER A 238 2.23 -5.50 -18.67
C SER A 238 2.34 -6.65 -17.66
N VAL A 239 1.77 -6.47 -16.46
CA VAL A 239 1.68 -7.53 -15.44
C VAL A 239 0.86 -8.72 -15.94
N ILE A 240 -0.31 -8.49 -16.53
CA ILE A 240 -1.17 -9.54 -17.10
C ILE A 240 -0.42 -10.30 -18.20
N ASN A 241 0.20 -9.59 -19.14
CA ASN A 241 0.90 -10.20 -20.27
C ASN A 241 2.14 -11.00 -19.86
N LEU A 242 2.82 -10.60 -18.78
CA LEU A 242 4.06 -11.20 -18.33
C LEU A 242 3.84 -12.35 -17.34
N LEU A 243 2.90 -12.18 -16.41
CA LEU A 243 2.74 -13.07 -15.25
C LEU A 243 1.46 -13.91 -15.33
N ASN A 244 0.42 -13.44 -16.00
CA ASN A 244 -0.88 -14.11 -16.10
C ASN A 244 -1.41 -14.59 -14.74
N VAL A 245 -1.37 -13.72 -13.74
CA VAL A 245 -1.86 -14.02 -12.39
C VAL A 245 -3.39 -14.12 -12.37
N GLU A 246 -3.91 -14.91 -11.45
CA GLU A 246 -5.36 -15.14 -11.31
C GLU A 246 -6.10 -13.86 -10.89
N ARG A 247 -5.48 -13.07 -9.99
CA ARG A 247 -6.09 -11.87 -9.46
C ARG A 247 -5.10 -10.73 -9.31
N ILE A 248 -5.58 -9.52 -9.61
CA ILE A 248 -4.88 -8.26 -9.39
C ILE A 248 -5.71 -7.45 -8.41
N VAL A 249 -5.12 -7.12 -7.27
CA VAL A 249 -5.76 -6.32 -6.21
C VAL A 249 -5.18 -4.93 -6.23
N ILE A 250 -6.02 -3.90 -6.34
CA ILE A 250 -5.60 -2.50 -6.35
C ILE A 250 -6.00 -1.86 -5.03
N GLY A 251 -5.02 -1.45 -4.25
CA GLY A 251 -5.21 -0.77 -2.96
C GLY A 251 -4.56 0.62 -2.92
N GLY A 252 -4.49 1.18 -1.72
CA GLY A 252 -3.92 2.51 -1.46
C GLY A 252 -4.96 3.63 -1.47
N GLU A 253 -4.55 4.82 -1.01
CA GLU A 253 -5.46 5.96 -0.75
C GLU A 253 -6.16 6.50 -2.01
N ILE A 254 -5.52 6.38 -3.20
CA ILE A 254 -6.12 6.84 -4.46
C ILE A 254 -7.39 6.02 -4.78
N MET A 255 -7.51 4.80 -4.25
CA MET A 255 -8.69 3.97 -4.44
C MET A 255 -9.92 4.46 -3.66
N GLU A 256 -9.81 5.49 -2.81
CA GLU A 256 -10.98 6.21 -2.28
C GLU A 256 -11.83 6.84 -3.40
N ALA A 257 -11.25 7.08 -4.58
CA ALA A 257 -11.96 7.45 -5.81
C ALA A 257 -12.76 6.29 -6.44
N LYS A 258 -12.64 5.06 -5.89
CA LYS A 258 -13.42 3.86 -6.24
C LYS A 258 -13.46 3.58 -7.75
N HIS A 259 -14.69 3.46 -8.27
CA HIS A 259 -14.95 3.07 -9.68
C HIS A 259 -14.34 4.02 -10.71
N LEU A 260 -14.10 5.30 -10.40
CA LEU A 260 -13.50 6.25 -11.35
C LEU A 260 -12.08 5.81 -11.75
N VAL A 261 -11.28 5.39 -10.78
CA VAL A 261 -9.94 4.88 -11.06
C VAL A 261 -9.98 3.44 -11.53
N LEU A 262 -10.74 2.56 -10.84
CA LEU A 262 -10.79 1.13 -11.14
C LEU A 262 -11.30 0.85 -12.56
N ASN A 263 -12.40 1.49 -12.99
CA ASN A 263 -12.94 1.28 -14.33
C ASN A 263 -11.96 1.69 -15.42
N ALA A 264 -11.24 2.80 -15.23
CA ALA A 264 -10.23 3.25 -16.17
C ALA A 264 -9.03 2.27 -16.24
N ILE A 265 -8.61 1.72 -15.07
CA ILE A 265 -7.59 0.65 -15.01
C ILE A 265 -8.05 -0.56 -15.83
N VAL A 266 -9.25 -1.06 -15.56
CA VAL A 266 -9.80 -2.27 -16.21
C VAL A 266 -9.95 -2.05 -17.72
N ALA A 267 -10.51 -0.91 -18.14
CA ALA A 267 -10.68 -0.58 -19.56
C ALA A 267 -9.34 -0.56 -20.30
N ARG A 268 -8.35 0.14 -19.73
CA ARG A 268 -7.02 0.25 -20.34
C ARG A 268 -6.25 -1.07 -20.32
N ALA A 269 -6.32 -1.81 -19.24
CA ALA A 269 -5.71 -3.13 -19.15
C ALA A 269 -6.29 -4.08 -20.21
N ARG A 270 -7.61 -4.08 -20.40
CA ARG A 270 -8.28 -4.88 -21.45
C ARG A 270 -7.78 -4.53 -22.84
N GLU A 271 -7.62 -3.23 -23.13
CA GLU A 271 -7.17 -2.74 -24.45
C GLU A 271 -5.76 -3.25 -24.80
N LEU A 272 -4.86 -3.32 -23.82
CA LEU A 272 -3.43 -3.56 -24.03
C LEU A 272 -2.99 -5.00 -23.72
N SER A 273 -3.84 -5.80 -23.08
CA SER A 273 -3.50 -7.17 -22.73
C SER A 273 -3.80 -8.15 -23.86
N PHE A 274 -3.09 -9.25 -23.87
CA PHE A 274 -3.46 -10.44 -24.64
C PHE A 274 -4.82 -10.95 -24.14
N HIS A 275 -5.85 -10.90 -24.96
CA HIS A 275 -7.24 -11.15 -24.55
C HIS A 275 -7.44 -12.41 -23.72
N PRO A 276 -6.91 -13.61 -24.10
CA PRO A 276 -7.08 -14.80 -23.27
C PRO A 276 -6.47 -14.68 -21.86
N ALA A 277 -5.36 -13.94 -21.71
CA ALA A 277 -4.76 -13.68 -20.39
C ALA A 277 -5.62 -12.72 -19.57
N PHE A 278 -6.14 -11.65 -20.21
CA PHE A 278 -7.06 -10.73 -19.56
C PHE A 278 -8.35 -11.42 -19.08
N ASP A 279 -8.94 -12.29 -19.92
CA ASP A 279 -10.19 -12.98 -19.60
C ASP A 279 -10.04 -13.98 -18.42
N SER A 280 -8.81 -14.44 -18.15
CA SER A 280 -8.49 -15.31 -17.01
C SER A 280 -8.08 -14.55 -15.74
N THR A 281 -7.86 -13.24 -15.83
CA THR A 281 -7.43 -12.38 -14.72
C THR A 281 -8.59 -11.55 -14.18
N ARG A 282 -8.72 -11.44 -12.86
CA ARG A 282 -9.69 -10.54 -12.22
C ARG A 282 -8.97 -9.36 -11.61
N ILE A 283 -9.36 -8.14 -12.00
CA ILE A 283 -8.88 -6.89 -11.41
C ILE A 283 -9.93 -6.41 -10.42
N VAL A 284 -9.57 -6.24 -9.16
CA VAL A 284 -10.48 -5.89 -8.07
C VAL A 284 -9.89 -4.81 -7.17
N GLU A 285 -10.75 -4.07 -6.50
CA GLU A 285 -10.37 -3.16 -5.41
C GLU A 285 -9.99 -3.96 -4.15
N GLY A 286 -9.00 -3.48 -3.39
CA GLY A 286 -8.64 -4.04 -2.09
C GLY A 286 -9.75 -3.83 -1.06
N GLU A 287 -9.91 -4.77 -0.14
CA GLU A 287 -10.96 -4.73 0.90
C GLU A 287 -10.48 -4.16 2.23
N LEU A 288 -9.16 -4.14 2.48
CA LEU A 288 -8.60 -3.79 3.79
C LEU A 288 -8.24 -2.30 3.94
N GLY A 289 -8.33 -1.54 2.85
CA GLY A 289 -8.07 -0.10 2.85
C GLY A 289 -6.69 0.25 3.41
N THR A 290 -6.63 1.31 4.21
CA THR A 290 -5.38 1.79 4.83
C THR A 290 -4.80 0.86 5.88
N ALA A 291 -5.56 -0.13 6.36
CA ALA A 291 -5.06 -1.10 7.35
C ALA A 291 -4.35 -2.31 6.73
N ALA A 292 -4.33 -2.45 5.39
CA ALA A 292 -3.84 -3.62 4.70
C ALA A 292 -2.40 -4.01 5.10
N ALA A 293 -1.47 -3.04 5.12
CA ALA A 293 -0.08 -3.29 5.47
C ALA A 293 0.09 -3.67 6.94
N ALA A 294 -0.60 -2.99 7.86
CA ALA A 294 -0.56 -3.33 9.28
C ALA A 294 -1.14 -4.73 9.55
N LEU A 295 -2.28 -5.08 8.91
CA LEU A 295 -2.87 -6.43 9.00
C LEU A 295 -1.94 -7.50 8.45
N GLY A 296 -1.32 -7.24 7.30
CA GLY A 296 -0.33 -8.14 6.72
C GLY A 296 0.90 -8.32 7.59
N ALA A 297 1.42 -7.25 8.20
CA ALA A 297 2.52 -7.32 9.16
C ALA A 297 2.16 -8.18 10.39
N ALA A 298 0.92 -8.04 10.93
CA ALA A 298 0.44 -8.89 12.01
C ALA A 298 0.37 -10.37 11.61
N LEU A 299 -0.07 -10.67 10.39
CA LEU A 299 -0.09 -12.05 9.88
C LEU A 299 1.31 -12.63 9.69
N LEU A 300 2.21 -11.84 9.10
CA LEU A 300 3.61 -12.26 8.86
C LEU A 300 4.35 -12.52 10.17
N SER A 301 4.01 -11.83 11.25
CA SER A 301 4.68 -11.99 12.56
C SER A 301 4.53 -13.38 13.17
N SER A 302 3.54 -14.17 12.75
CA SER A 302 3.36 -15.57 13.17
C SER A 302 4.22 -16.58 12.39
N ASN A 303 4.76 -16.17 11.23
CA ASN A 303 5.48 -17.04 10.30
C ASN A 303 7.01 -16.90 10.51
N SER A 304 7.51 -17.16 11.72
CA SER A 304 8.93 -17.03 12.08
C SER A 304 9.86 -18.07 11.42
N THR A 305 9.45 -18.71 10.31
CA THR A 305 10.20 -19.83 9.69
C THR A 305 10.31 -19.76 8.16
N ASP A 306 10.02 -18.60 7.48
CA ASP A 306 10.25 -18.50 6.01
C ASP A 306 11.22 -17.39 5.64
#